data_262a2379a94a8267b0246c2b261d5477
#
_entry.id   262a2379a94a8267b0246c2b261d5477
#
_cell.length_a   1.000
_cell.length_b   1.000
_cell.length_c   1.000
_cell.angle_alpha   90.00
_cell.angle_beta   90.00
_cell.angle_gamma   90.00
#
_symmetry.space_group_name_H-M   'P 1'
#
loop_
_entity.id
_entity.type
_entity.pdbx_description
1 polymer ?
#
loop_
_entity_poly.entity_id
_entity_poly.type
_entity_poly.pdbx_seq_one_letter_code
_entity_poly.pdbx_strand_id
1 'polypeptide(L)'
;MESMMNLITDPWIEVLAEGDPAEMPLREVLLRAHEVEDLSWADPLVGAATLSLLTAIVMDSHDIRSVDGVGELWEVGHLDRAHLNSYLDEHRDRFDLFSPTTPFLQVASLEPVSGSPKSVALLQPEVASGNNTPLFAASTETATPPLTPAAAARRLVALMGYDSAAIKTGAKGDPAAGPDPGSWTL
;
A
#
# COMPACT_ATOMS: atom_id res chain seq x y z
N MET A 1 -4.74 15.33 17.39
CA MET A 1 -5.40 15.41 16.06
C MET A 1 -5.76 13.99 15.73
N GLU A 2 -7.05 13.69 15.66
CA GLU A 2 -7.48 12.32 15.32
C GLU A 2 -6.94 11.96 13.94
N SER A 3 -6.48 10.72 13.80
CA SER A 3 -6.09 10.16 12.51
C SER A 3 -7.25 10.30 11.53
N MET A 4 -7.00 10.86 10.35
CA MET A 4 -8.04 10.95 9.32
C MET A 4 -8.32 9.60 8.67
N MET A 5 -7.44 8.62 8.78
CA MET A 5 -7.63 7.23 8.35
C MET A 5 -6.52 6.32 8.90
N ASN A 6 -6.88 5.34 9.73
CA ASN A 6 -5.99 4.28 10.17
C ASN A 6 -6.37 2.96 9.49
N LEU A 7 -5.47 2.44 8.69
CA LEU A 7 -5.71 1.27 7.83
C LEU A 7 -5.96 -0.04 8.59
N ILE A 8 -5.65 -0.07 9.90
CA ILE A 8 -5.98 -1.22 10.76
C ILE A 8 -7.46 -1.26 11.07
N THR A 9 -8.11 -0.09 11.23
CA THR A 9 -9.49 0.03 11.73
C THR A 9 -10.49 0.56 10.72
N ASP A 10 -10.01 1.28 9.71
CA ASP A 10 -10.88 1.87 8.68
C ASP A 10 -10.88 0.98 7.43
N PRO A 11 -12.05 0.78 6.78
CA PRO A 11 -12.15 -0.10 5.62
C PRO A 11 -11.40 0.47 4.42
N TRP A 12 -10.61 -0.40 3.74
CA TRP A 12 -9.87 -0.03 2.54
C TRP A 12 -9.49 -1.22 1.64
N ILE A 13 -9.51 -2.45 2.16
CA ILE A 13 -9.18 -3.66 1.40
C ILE A 13 -10.46 -4.18 0.77
N GLU A 14 -10.48 -4.26 -0.55
CA GLU A 14 -11.59 -4.85 -1.29
C GLU A 14 -11.49 -6.37 -1.28
N VAL A 15 -12.53 -7.01 -0.83
CA VAL A 15 -12.64 -8.46 -0.70
C VAL A 15 -13.94 -8.97 -1.31
N LEU A 16 -13.97 -10.27 -1.59
CA LEU A 16 -15.20 -11.01 -1.85
C LEU A 16 -15.54 -11.82 -0.59
N ALA A 17 -16.67 -11.51 0.00
CA ALA A 17 -17.16 -12.19 1.20
C ALA A 17 -18.64 -12.54 1.04
N GLU A 18 -19.01 -13.80 1.30
CA GLU A 18 -20.39 -14.29 1.14
C GLU A 18 -20.97 -14.08 -0.28
N GLY A 19 -20.09 -14.06 -1.30
CA GLY A 19 -20.45 -13.83 -2.69
C GLY A 19 -20.60 -12.36 -3.08
N ASP A 20 -20.45 -11.43 -2.16
CA ASP A 20 -20.60 -9.99 -2.40
C ASP A 20 -19.28 -9.23 -2.20
N PRO A 21 -19.02 -8.18 -3.03
CA PRO A 21 -17.90 -7.27 -2.82
C PRO A 21 -18.09 -6.45 -1.54
N ALA A 22 -17.03 -6.36 -0.73
CA ALA A 22 -17.01 -5.54 0.48
C ALA A 22 -15.67 -4.83 0.65
N GLU A 23 -15.66 -3.73 1.39
CA GLU A 23 -14.41 -3.13 1.89
C GLU A 23 -14.26 -3.46 3.38
N MET A 24 -13.10 -3.99 3.76
CA MET A 24 -12.78 -4.34 5.14
C MET A 24 -11.51 -3.65 5.62
N PRO A 25 -11.40 -3.36 6.95
CA PRO A 25 -10.14 -2.92 7.54
C PRO A 25 -9.14 -4.08 7.62
N LEU A 26 -7.85 -3.75 7.65
CA LEU A 26 -6.76 -4.73 7.70
C LEU A 26 -6.95 -5.78 8.83
N ARG A 27 -7.31 -5.33 10.03
CA ARG A 27 -7.53 -6.22 11.17
C ARG A 27 -8.62 -7.25 10.89
N GLU A 28 -9.72 -6.81 10.31
CA GLU A 28 -10.86 -7.68 10.03
C GLU A 28 -10.51 -8.70 8.94
N VAL A 29 -9.87 -8.29 7.85
CA VAL A 29 -9.42 -9.20 6.80
C VAL A 29 -8.53 -10.30 7.36
N LEU A 30 -7.55 -9.97 8.21
CA LEU A 30 -6.65 -10.96 8.79
C LEU A 30 -7.34 -11.86 9.80
N LEU A 31 -8.18 -11.32 10.69
CA LEU A 31 -8.89 -12.11 11.71
C LEU A 31 -9.97 -13.03 11.11
N ARG A 32 -10.47 -12.70 9.94
CA ARG A 32 -11.49 -13.44 9.19
C ARG A 32 -10.96 -14.03 7.88
N ALA A 33 -9.64 -14.18 7.74
CA ALA A 33 -9.03 -14.65 6.50
C ALA A 33 -9.60 -16.00 6.03
N HIS A 34 -10.02 -16.87 6.95
CA HIS A 34 -10.66 -18.15 6.67
C HIS A 34 -12.14 -18.05 6.21
N GLU A 35 -12.74 -16.86 6.30
CA GLU A 35 -14.12 -16.56 5.86
C GLU A 35 -14.14 -15.72 4.56
N VAL A 36 -13.02 -15.04 4.24
CA VAL A 36 -12.88 -14.25 3.01
C VAL A 36 -12.62 -15.19 1.85
N GLU A 37 -13.46 -15.13 0.80
CA GLU A 37 -13.36 -16.00 -0.36
C GLU A 37 -12.20 -15.63 -1.26
N ASP A 38 -11.99 -14.32 -1.49
CA ASP A 38 -10.90 -13.79 -2.31
C ASP A 38 -10.68 -12.29 -2.05
N LEU A 39 -9.55 -11.78 -2.51
CA LEU A 39 -9.34 -10.33 -2.69
C LEU A 39 -10.01 -9.88 -3.99
N SER A 40 -10.38 -8.61 -4.07
CA SER A 40 -10.84 -8.05 -5.34
C SER A 40 -9.67 -7.95 -6.34
N TRP A 41 -9.88 -8.46 -7.54
CA TRP A 41 -8.94 -8.41 -8.67
C TRP A 41 -9.39 -7.42 -9.76
N ALA A 42 -10.23 -6.46 -9.42
CA ALA A 42 -10.63 -5.37 -10.34
C ALA A 42 -9.41 -4.61 -10.87
N ASP A 43 -8.39 -4.43 -10.03
CA ASP A 43 -7.03 -4.03 -10.43
C ASP A 43 -6.06 -5.13 -9.98
N PRO A 44 -5.51 -5.94 -10.90
CA PRO A 44 -4.64 -7.07 -10.56
C PRO A 44 -3.36 -6.67 -9.82
N LEU A 45 -2.80 -5.49 -10.09
CA LEU A 45 -1.60 -5.00 -9.39
C LEU A 45 -1.92 -4.65 -7.94
N VAL A 46 -3.07 -4.02 -7.70
CA VAL A 46 -3.56 -3.74 -6.35
C VAL A 46 -3.80 -5.04 -5.58
N GLY A 47 -4.48 -6.01 -6.20
CA GLY A 47 -4.75 -7.31 -5.58
C GLY A 47 -3.45 -8.03 -5.18
N ALA A 48 -2.51 -8.17 -6.11
CA ALA A 48 -1.24 -8.84 -5.87
C ALA A 48 -0.37 -8.13 -4.81
N ALA A 49 -0.31 -6.79 -4.84
CA ALA A 49 0.43 -6.01 -3.84
C ALA A 49 -0.22 -6.12 -2.45
N THR A 50 -1.55 -6.08 -2.38
CA THR A 50 -2.29 -6.27 -1.12
C THR A 50 -2.05 -7.65 -0.56
N LEU A 51 -2.12 -8.71 -1.38
CA LEU A 51 -1.80 -10.07 -0.94
C LEU A 51 -0.38 -10.19 -0.40
N SER A 52 0.59 -9.56 -1.06
CA SER A 52 1.98 -9.53 -0.60
C SER A 52 2.13 -8.84 0.75
N LEU A 53 1.44 -7.71 0.97
CA LEU A 53 1.42 -7.00 2.24
C LEU A 53 0.79 -7.86 3.35
N LEU A 54 -0.37 -8.46 3.10
CA LEU A 54 -1.03 -9.35 4.06
C LEU A 54 -0.14 -10.53 4.44
N THR A 55 0.51 -11.15 3.46
CA THR A 55 1.45 -12.25 3.67
C THR A 55 2.63 -11.82 4.54
N ALA A 56 3.23 -10.66 4.28
CA ALA A 56 4.33 -10.13 5.07
C ALA A 56 3.92 -9.90 6.54
N ILE A 57 2.73 -9.34 6.77
CA ILE A 57 2.19 -9.13 8.12
C ILE A 57 1.97 -10.46 8.84
N VAL A 58 1.40 -11.46 8.16
CA VAL A 58 1.18 -12.79 8.74
C VAL A 58 2.52 -13.44 9.11
N MET A 59 3.49 -13.42 8.20
CA MET A 59 4.81 -14.00 8.45
C MET A 59 5.52 -13.33 9.61
N ASP A 60 5.45 -12.02 9.71
CA ASP A 60 6.12 -11.28 10.77
C ASP A 60 5.41 -11.42 12.13
N SER A 61 4.09 -11.32 12.15
CA SER A 61 3.30 -11.45 13.39
C SER A 61 3.36 -12.85 14.03
N HIS A 62 3.59 -13.90 13.24
CA HIS A 62 3.69 -15.30 13.69
C HIS A 62 5.14 -15.82 13.70
N ASP A 63 6.13 -14.97 13.45
CA ASP A 63 7.55 -15.31 13.35
C ASP A 63 7.84 -16.48 12.38
N ILE A 64 7.13 -16.54 11.26
CA ILE A 64 7.29 -17.59 10.26
C ILE A 64 8.53 -17.28 9.41
N ARG A 65 9.56 -18.14 9.51
CA ARG A 65 10.83 -17.97 8.82
C ARG A 65 11.20 -19.16 7.91
N SER A 66 10.32 -20.16 7.80
CA SER A 66 10.57 -21.37 7.03
C SER A 66 9.31 -21.87 6.33
N VAL A 67 9.50 -22.75 5.34
CA VAL A 67 8.40 -23.44 4.66
C VAL A 67 7.65 -24.35 5.63
N ASP A 68 8.35 -24.98 6.57
CA ASP A 68 7.73 -25.84 7.58
C ASP A 68 6.76 -25.04 8.47
N GLY A 69 7.16 -23.81 8.89
CA GLY A 69 6.29 -22.91 9.64
C GLY A 69 5.02 -22.49 8.86
N VAL A 70 5.12 -22.33 7.55
CA VAL A 70 3.93 -22.12 6.70
C VAL A 70 3.03 -23.36 6.72
N GLY A 71 3.62 -24.56 6.63
CA GLY A 71 2.89 -25.82 6.72
C GLY A 71 2.16 -25.98 8.05
N GLU A 72 2.82 -25.68 9.17
CA GLU A 72 2.22 -25.71 10.52
C GLU A 72 1.01 -24.76 10.63
N LEU A 73 1.16 -23.52 10.11
CA LEU A 73 0.06 -22.56 10.10
C LEU A 73 -1.11 -23.05 9.23
N TRP A 74 -0.81 -23.68 8.09
CA TRP A 74 -1.82 -24.24 7.20
C TRP A 74 -2.64 -25.36 7.87
N GLU A 75 -1.99 -26.24 8.63
CA GLU A 75 -2.67 -27.33 9.37
C GLU A 75 -3.58 -26.78 10.49
N VAL A 76 -3.25 -25.64 11.09
CA VAL A 76 -4.10 -24.97 12.09
C VAL A 76 -5.38 -24.40 11.44
N GLY A 77 -5.31 -23.97 10.19
CA GLY A 77 -6.45 -23.51 9.41
C GLY A 77 -6.99 -22.12 9.77
N HIS A 78 -6.39 -21.42 10.70
CA HIS A 78 -6.72 -20.03 11.05
C HIS A 78 -5.51 -19.30 11.67
N LEU A 79 -5.50 -17.98 11.57
CA LEU A 79 -4.47 -17.15 12.16
C LEU A 79 -4.70 -16.93 13.66
N ASP A 80 -3.62 -16.91 14.45
CA ASP A 80 -3.72 -16.65 15.89
C ASP A 80 -4.13 -15.21 16.17
N ARG A 81 -5.29 -15.05 16.80
CA ARG A 81 -5.90 -13.73 17.10
C ARG A 81 -5.06 -12.91 18.07
N ALA A 82 -4.39 -13.55 19.03
CA ALA A 82 -3.60 -12.84 20.04
C ALA A 82 -2.32 -12.27 19.40
N HIS A 83 -1.62 -13.07 18.60
CA HIS A 83 -0.44 -12.63 17.85
C HIS A 83 -0.77 -11.48 16.89
N LEU A 84 -1.82 -11.62 16.07
CA LEU A 84 -2.24 -10.57 15.15
C LEU A 84 -2.64 -9.28 15.86
N ASN A 85 -3.45 -9.36 16.91
CA ASN A 85 -3.86 -8.17 17.64
C ASN A 85 -2.68 -7.47 18.30
N SER A 86 -1.79 -8.21 18.95
CA SER A 86 -0.58 -7.65 19.57
C SER A 86 0.28 -6.93 18.53
N TYR A 87 0.55 -7.57 17.40
CA TYR A 87 1.33 -7.00 16.31
C TYR A 87 0.69 -5.72 15.74
N LEU A 88 -0.60 -5.76 15.41
CA LEU A 88 -1.31 -4.62 14.84
C LEU A 88 -1.43 -3.45 15.83
N ASP A 89 -1.56 -3.73 17.14
CA ASP A 89 -1.62 -2.69 18.17
C ASP A 89 -0.25 -2.05 18.38
N GLU A 90 0.83 -2.83 18.38
CA GLU A 90 2.21 -2.33 18.47
C GLU A 90 2.59 -1.44 17.28
N HIS A 91 2.13 -1.79 16.09
CA HIS A 91 2.46 -1.08 14.86
C HIS A 91 1.41 -0.05 14.43
N ARG A 92 0.39 0.22 15.27
CA ARG A 92 -0.77 1.05 14.94
C ARG A 92 -0.42 2.38 14.29
N ASP A 93 0.59 3.06 14.82
CA ASP A 93 1.00 4.39 14.34
C ASP A 93 1.60 4.37 12.93
N ARG A 94 2.10 3.21 12.48
CA ARG A 94 2.64 3.01 11.13
C ARG A 94 1.57 2.81 10.07
N PHE A 95 0.34 2.56 10.47
CA PHE A 95 -0.81 2.34 9.58
C PHE A 95 -1.72 3.56 9.47
N ASP A 96 -1.31 4.72 9.97
CA ASP A 96 -2.00 5.98 9.72
C ASP A 96 -1.58 6.54 8.35
N LEU A 97 -2.54 6.62 7.40
CA LEU A 97 -2.28 7.06 6.04
C LEU A 97 -1.79 8.52 5.96
N PHE A 98 -2.23 9.36 6.90
CA PHE A 98 -1.98 10.79 6.92
C PHE A 98 -1.18 11.26 8.15
N SER A 99 -0.47 10.35 8.80
CA SER A 99 0.40 10.71 9.93
C SER A 99 1.39 11.80 9.54
N PRO A 100 1.54 12.87 10.31
CA PRO A 100 2.52 13.90 10.00
C PRO A 100 3.97 13.48 10.23
N THR A 101 4.18 12.35 10.94
CA THR A 101 5.51 11.86 11.33
C THR A 101 5.87 10.52 10.73
N THR A 102 4.91 9.60 10.65
CA THR A 102 5.11 8.22 10.19
C THR A 102 3.97 7.76 9.28
N PRO A 103 3.71 8.45 8.15
CA PRO A 103 2.60 8.09 7.28
C PRO A 103 2.84 6.73 6.62
N PHE A 104 1.76 5.95 6.50
CA PHE A 104 1.83 4.59 5.95
C PHE A 104 2.51 4.54 4.59
N LEU A 105 3.58 3.75 4.46
CA LEU A 105 4.40 3.58 3.25
C LEU A 105 4.92 4.88 2.63
N GLN A 106 5.03 5.95 3.40
CA GLN A 106 5.48 7.24 2.92
C GLN A 106 6.59 7.79 3.83
N VAL A 107 7.28 8.80 3.36
CA VAL A 107 8.26 9.55 4.14
C VAL A 107 7.67 10.90 4.50
N ALA A 108 7.55 11.17 5.79
CA ALA A 108 7.03 12.44 6.28
C ALA A 108 7.90 13.62 5.82
N SER A 109 7.27 14.72 5.45
CA SER A 109 7.95 15.97 5.05
C SER A 109 8.90 15.81 3.86
N LEU A 110 8.72 14.80 3.02
CA LEU A 110 9.51 14.60 1.82
C LEU A 110 9.28 15.76 0.84
N GLU A 111 10.35 16.45 0.49
CA GLU A 111 10.33 17.52 -0.52
C GLU A 111 11.20 17.14 -1.72
N PRO A 112 10.73 17.32 -2.96
CA PRO A 112 11.56 17.11 -4.12
C PRO A 112 12.58 18.25 -4.29
N VAL A 113 13.76 17.95 -4.83
CA VAL A 113 14.78 18.96 -5.14
C VAL A 113 14.23 20.06 -6.05
N SER A 114 13.30 19.70 -6.95
CA SER A 114 12.62 20.65 -7.84
C SER A 114 11.73 21.67 -7.12
N GLY A 115 11.42 21.48 -5.84
CA GLY A 115 10.53 22.31 -5.05
C GLY A 115 9.04 22.19 -5.39
N SER A 116 8.69 21.37 -6.39
CA SER A 116 7.30 21.16 -6.80
C SER A 116 6.85 19.74 -6.49
N PRO A 117 5.85 19.54 -5.63
CA PRO A 117 5.31 18.22 -5.36
C PRO A 117 4.71 17.61 -6.64
N LYS A 118 4.72 16.30 -6.72
CA LYS A 118 4.07 15.58 -7.81
C LYS A 118 2.57 15.49 -7.57
N SER A 119 1.82 15.41 -8.67
CA SER A 119 0.37 15.23 -8.61
C SER A 119 0.01 13.82 -8.10
N VAL A 120 -1.15 13.71 -7.44
CA VAL A 120 -1.78 12.43 -7.10
C VAL A 120 -2.11 11.58 -8.34
N ALA A 121 -2.05 12.16 -9.53
CA ALA A 121 -2.13 11.43 -10.80
C ALA A 121 -1.10 10.30 -10.92
N LEU A 122 0.04 10.41 -10.23
CA LEU A 122 1.04 9.33 -10.21
C LEU A 122 0.54 8.04 -9.54
N LEU A 123 -0.46 8.12 -8.69
CA LEU A 123 -1.14 6.94 -8.13
C LEU A 123 -2.21 6.37 -9.08
N GLN A 124 -2.45 6.99 -10.22
CA GLN A 124 -3.52 6.66 -11.16
C GLN A 124 -2.90 6.40 -12.54
N PRO A 125 -2.44 5.18 -12.83
CA PRO A 125 -1.75 4.87 -14.11
C PRO A 125 -2.61 5.10 -15.34
N GLU A 126 -3.94 5.14 -15.18
CA GLU A 126 -4.92 5.49 -16.21
C GLU A 126 -4.97 6.99 -16.53
N VAL A 127 -4.39 7.84 -15.68
CA VAL A 127 -4.36 9.30 -15.89
C VAL A 127 -3.10 9.68 -16.66
N ALA A 128 -3.27 10.43 -17.75
CA ALA A 128 -2.16 10.97 -18.52
C ALA A 128 -1.31 11.92 -17.67
N SER A 129 -0.05 11.60 -17.44
CA SER A 129 0.87 12.43 -16.64
C SER A 129 2.26 12.49 -17.26
N GLY A 130 2.95 13.63 -17.08
CA GLY A 130 4.30 13.85 -17.57
C GLY A 130 4.44 13.67 -19.10
N ASN A 131 5.48 12.97 -19.52
CA ASN A 131 5.77 12.71 -20.95
C ASN A 131 5.04 11.49 -21.52
N ASN A 132 4.42 10.69 -20.69
CA ASN A 132 3.66 9.51 -21.08
C ASN A 132 2.18 9.89 -21.12
N THR A 133 1.70 10.27 -22.29
CA THR A 133 0.28 10.56 -22.50
C THR A 133 -0.41 9.31 -23.03
N PRO A 134 -1.24 8.61 -22.22
CA PRO A 134 -2.02 7.49 -22.73
C PRO A 134 -2.90 7.93 -23.90
N LEU A 135 -2.91 7.13 -24.96
CA LEU A 135 -3.77 7.39 -26.10
C LEU A 135 -5.24 7.29 -25.63
N PHE A 136 -6.07 8.25 -26.02
CA PHE A 136 -7.48 8.32 -25.65
C PHE A 136 -7.76 8.49 -24.13
N ALA A 137 -6.82 9.00 -23.35
CA ALA A 137 -7.08 9.33 -21.95
C ALA A 137 -8.14 10.44 -21.84
N ALA A 138 -9.20 10.17 -21.07
CA ALA A 138 -10.23 11.17 -20.77
C ALA A 138 -9.82 12.11 -19.63
N SER A 139 -8.83 11.73 -18.84
CA SER A 139 -8.33 12.48 -17.69
C SER A 139 -6.85 12.86 -17.88
N THR A 140 -6.47 14.00 -17.34
CA THR A 140 -5.11 14.53 -17.41
C THR A 140 -4.61 14.91 -16.03
N GLU A 141 -3.30 15.12 -15.88
CA GLU A 141 -2.68 15.56 -14.61
C GLU A 141 -3.31 16.85 -14.06
N THR A 142 -3.81 17.75 -14.92
CA THR A 142 -4.48 18.99 -14.55
C THR A 142 -5.96 18.81 -14.18
N ALA A 143 -6.56 17.69 -14.54
CA ALA A 143 -7.94 17.32 -14.27
C ALA A 143 -8.03 15.89 -13.72
N THR A 144 -7.18 15.59 -12.74
CA THR A 144 -7.10 14.29 -12.08
C THR A 144 -8.37 14.04 -11.25
N PRO A 145 -9.04 12.90 -11.42
CA PRO A 145 -10.16 12.53 -10.55
C PRO A 145 -9.70 12.43 -9.09
N PRO A 146 -10.51 12.89 -8.13
CA PRO A 146 -10.16 12.73 -6.71
C PRO A 146 -10.17 11.25 -6.32
N LEU A 147 -9.23 10.87 -5.46
CA LEU A 147 -9.19 9.56 -4.82
C LEU A 147 -9.81 9.65 -3.42
N THR A 148 -10.58 8.64 -3.05
CA THR A 148 -10.90 8.43 -1.63
C THR A 148 -9.65 8.01 -0.89
N PRO A 149 -9.56 8.23 0.44
CA PRO A 149 -8.42 7.72 1.23
C PRO A 149 -8.19 6.21 1.07
N ALA A 150 -9.26 5.41 1.03
CA ALA A 150 -9.18 3.97 0.79
C ALA A 150 -8.56 3.64 -0.58
N ALA A 151 -9.04 4.29 -1.65
CA ALA A 151 -8.48 4.12 -2.98
C ALA A 151 -7.01 4.57 -3.05
N ALA A 152 -6.66 5.67 -2.38
CA ALA A 152 -5.26 6.14 -2.31
C ALA A 152 -4.36 5.12 -1.59
N ALA A 153 -4.82 4.51 -0.49
CA ALA A 153 -4.08 3.46 0.21
C ALA A 153 -3.82 2.24 -0.69
N ARG A 154 -4.84 1.75 -1.38
CA ARG A 154 -4.70 0.64 -2.34
C ARG A 154 -3.68 0.94 -3.44
N ARG A 155 -3.78 2.10 -4.06
CA ARG A 155 -2.86 2.54 -5.12
C ARG A 155 -1.43 2.74 -4.61
N LEU A 156 -1.28 3.24 -3.38
CA LEU A 156 0.03 3.38 -2.74
C LEU A 156 0.70 2.01 -2.52
N VAL A 157 -0.04 1.02 -2.04
CA VAL A 157 0.46 -0.36 -1.88
C VAL A 157 0.90 -0.94 -3.24
N ALA A 158 0.10 -0.74 -4.28
CA ALA A 158 0.44 -1.18 -5.64
C ALA A 158 1.70 -0.46 -6.18
N LEU A 159 1.81 0.85 -5.96
CA LEU A 159 2.99 1.63 -6.33
C LEU A 159 4.24 1.11 -5.65
N MET A 160 4.19 0.85 -4.36
CA MET A 160 5.33 0.33 -3.60
C MET A 160 5.75 -1.08 -4.02
N GLY A 161 4.79 -1.90 -4.48
CA GLY A 161 5.07 -3.26 -4.94
C GLY A 161 5.56 -3.35 -6.38
N TYR A 162 5.10 -2.46 -7.24
CA TYR A 162 5.23 -2.63 -8.70
C TYR A 162 5.67 -1.38 -9.46
N ASP A 163 6.11 -0.30 -8.75
CA ASP A 163 6.61 0.87 -9.48
C ASP A 163 7.86 0.51 -10.30
N SER A 164 7.83 0.88 -11.56
CA SER A 164 8.93 0.58 -12.47
C SER A 164 10.19 1.39 -12.13
N ALA A 165 11.35 0.80 -12.36
CA ALA A 165 12.61 1.52 -12.32
C ALA A 165 12.56 2.68 -13.31
N ALA A 166 12.77 3.89 -12.86
CA ALA A 166 12.78 5.10 -13.66
C ALA A 166 13.68 6.14 -13.01
N ILE A 167 14.07 7.17 -13.76
CA ILE A 167 14.75 8.33 -13.17
C ILE A 167 13.77 9.05 -12.24
N LYS A 168 14.03 8.97 -10.95
CA LYS A 168 13.22 9.64 -9.93
C LYS A 168 13.81 11.03 -9.61
N THR A 169 12.94 11.98 -9.31
CA THR A 169 13.38 13.28 -8.78
C THR A 169 14.01 13.06 -7.41
N GLY A 170 15.22 13.56 -7.20
CA GLY A 170 15.91 13.47 -5.92
C GLY A 170 15.14 14.18 -4.81
N ALA A 171 15.29 13.67 -3.58
CA ALA A 171 14.75 14.31 -2.38
C ALA A 171 15.68 15.43 -1.87
N LYS A 172 15.11 16.50 -1.35
CA LYS A 172 15.86 17.60 -0.76
C LYS A 172 16.57 17.12 0.52
N GLY A 173 17.87 17.33 0.57
CA GLY A 173 18.70 16.90 1.70
C GLY A 173 19.15 15.41 1.63
N ASP A 174 18.82 14.68 0.58
CA ASP A 174 19.36 13.36 0.33
C ASP A 174 20.81 13.47 -0.17
N PRO A 175 21.81 12.92 0.57
CA PRO A 175 23.20 12.97 0.14
C PRO A 175 23.49 12.13 -1.11
N ALA A 176 22.63 11.16 -1.43
CA ALA A 176 22.72 10.36 -2.64
C ALA A 176 22.07 11.04 -3.86
N ALA A 177 21.29 12.08 -3.67
CA ALA A 177 20.74 12.90 -4.73
C ALA A 177 21.83 13.85 -5.30
N GLY A 178 22.92 13.28 -5.79
CA GLY A 178 23.97 14.02 -6.48
C GLY A 178 23.48 14.60 -7.81
N PRO A 179 24.29 15.49 -8.45
CA PRO A 179 23.94 16.10 -9.73
C PRO A 179 23.89 15.11 -10.91
N ASP A 180 24.23 13.85 -10.68
CA ASP A 180 24.19 12.80 -11.70
C ASP A 180 23.12 11.74 -11.35
N PRO A 181 21.91 11.84 -11.96
CA PRO A 181 20.83 10.90 -11.73
C PRO A 181 21.10 9.50 -12.31
N GLY A 182 22.26 9.25 -12.89
CA GLY A 182 22.63 7.98 -13.53
C GLY A 182 23.35 6.96 -12.65
N SER A 183 23.67 7.27 -11.38
CA SER A 183 24.49 6.40 -10.53
C SER A 183 23.70 5.58 -9.51
N TRP A 184 22.58 4.99 -9.88
CA TRP A 184 21.98 3.94 -9.06
C TRP A 184 22.68 2.60 -9.36
N THR A 185 23.76 2.32 -8.65
CA THR A 185 24.26 0.95 -8.51
C THR A 185 23.36 0.21 -7.53
N LEU A 186 22.72 -0.86 -8.01
CA LEU A 186 22.04 -1.88 -7.22
C LEU A 186 23.00 -2.54 -6.23
#